data_c68412f12fb2ac4bb463a6505bbaf031
#
_entry.id   c68412f12fb2ac4bb463a6505bbaf031
#
_cell.length_a   1.000
_cell.length_b   1.000
_cell.length_c   1.000
_cell.angle_alpha   90.00
_cell.angle_beta   90.00
_cell.angle_gamma   90.00
#
_symmetry.space_group_name_H-M   'P 1'
#
loop_
_entity.id
_entity.type
_entity.pdbx_description
1 polymer ?
#
loop_
_entity_poly.entity_id
_entity_poly.type
_entity_poly.pdbx_seq_one_letter_code
_entity_poly.pdbx_strand_id
1 'polypeptide(L)'
;CVEAGADGIAVHGRTREQGYSGEADWHIIAQVADAVDVPVIGNGDVTCAEDALEIMEQTGCVGVMIGRGALGNPWIFRECLHYLDTGELLPEPELYERVSMALRHLDDAVEFKGERVAVREMRKHLAWYIRGLRGAARTRDAINTSERVEELRGIMLEYLS
;
A
#
# COMPACT_ATOMS: atom_id res chain seq x y z
N CYS A 1 -26.61 -4.57 5.63
CA CYS A 1 -26.08 -3.37 4.91
C CYS A 1 -26.93 -3.10 3.66
N VAL A 2 -27.11 -4.05 2.75
CA VAL A 2 -27.87 -3.85 1.48
C VAL A 2 -29.31 -3.40 1.74
N GLU A 3 -30.03 -4.09 2.62
CA GLU A 3 -31.41 -3.71 3.03
C GLU A 3 -31.50 -2.29 3.63
N ALA A 4 -30.39 -1.75 4.12
CA ALA A 4 -30.28 -0.39 4.63
C ALA A 4 -29.87 0.64 3.55
N GLY A 5 -29.74 0.21 2.28
CA GLY A 5 -29.45 1.08 1.15
C GLY A 5 -27.96 1.25 0.81
N ALA A 6 -27.10 0.27 1.15
CA ALA A 6 -25.70 0.30 0.70
C ALA A 6 -25.63 -0.04 -0.79
N ASP A 7 -24.93 0.80 -1.59
CA ASP A 7 -24.71 0.61 -3.03
C ASP A 7 -23.51 -0.27 -3.36
N GLY A 8 -22.69 -0.62 -2.37
CA GLY A 8 -21.54 -1.49 -2.47
C GLY A 8 -20.97 -1.82 -1.09
N ILE A 9 -20.20 -2.89 -0.98
CA ILE A 9 -19.65 -3.38 0.28
C ILE A 9 -18.16 -3.69 0.12
N ALA A 10 -17.33 -3.18 1.03
CA ALA A 10 -15.95 -3.64 1.17
C ALA A 10 -15.85 -4.68 2.30
N VAL A 11 -15.25 -5.84 2.00
CA VAL A 11 -15.12 -6.95 2.93
C VAL A 11 -13.65 -7.25 3.18
N HIS A 12 -13.24 -7.27 4.46
CA HIS A 12 -11.90 -7.70 4.86
C HIS A 12 -11.94 -9.13 5.37
N GLY A 13 -11.02 -9.97 4.86
CA GLY A 13 -10.94 -11.40 5.18
C GLY A 13 -10.37 -11.73 6.58
N ARG A 14 -10.25 -10.77 7.51
CA ARG A 14 -9.87 -11.01 8.90
C ARG A 14 -10.88 -10.42 9.87
N THR A 15 -11.04 -11.08 11.02
CA THR A 15 -11.80 -10.52 12.13
C THR A 15 -10.99 -9.43 12.86
N ARG A 16 -11.68 -8.65 13.69
CA ARG A 16 -11.04 -7.62 14.53
C ARG A 16 -10.03 -8.24 15.51
N GLU A 17 -10.33 -9.42 16.05
CA GLU A 17 -9.48 -10.14 17.01
C GLU A 17 -8.19 -10.63 16.36
N GLN A 18 -8.25 -11.05 15.10
CA GLN A 18 -7.06 -11.48 14.34
C GLN A 18 -6.11 -10.29 14.08
N GLY A 19 -6.63 -9.09 13.91
CA GLY A 19 -5.83 -7.92 13.53
C GLY A 19 -5.06 -8.17 12.24
N TYR A 20 -3.74 -8.34 12.35
CA TYR A 20 -2.85 -8.66 11.23
C TYR A 20 -2.25 -10.06 11.29
N SER A 21 -2.71 -10.91 12.21
CA SER A 21 -2.19 -12.27 12.38
C SER A 21 -2.80 -13.23 11.37
N GLY A 22 -2.00 -14.24 10.96
CA GLY A 22 -2.43 -15.23 9.99
C GLY A 22 -2.67 -14.68 8.60
N GLU A 23 -3.42 -15.38 7.78
CA GLU A 23 -3.82 -15.01 6.42
C GLU A 23 -5.26 -14.51 6.40
N ALA A 24 -5.59 -13.64 5.43
CA ALA A 24 -6.95 -13.22 5.18
C ALA A 24 -7.76 -14.37 4.59
N ASP A 25 -8.91 -14.66 5.17
CA ASP A 25 -9.82 -15.67 4.65
C ASP A 25 -10.63 -15.13 3.48
N TRP A 26 -10.16 -15.39 2.27
CA TRP A 26 -10.84 -14.96 1.04
C TRP A 26 -12.14 -15.74 0.80
N HIS A 27 -12.32 -16.92 1.42
CA HIS A 27 -13.58 -17.66 1.31
C HIS A 27 -14.76 -16.89 1.93
N ILE A 28 -14.53 -16.13 3.01
CA ILE A 28 -15.55 -15.23 3.58
C ILE A 28 -15.93 -14.13 2.61
N ILE A 29 -14.96 -13.59 1.85
CA ILE A 29 -15.23 -12.57 0.82
C ILE A 29 -16.11 -13.17 -0.27
N ALA A 30 -15.79 -14.39 -0.74
CA ALA A 30 -16.59 -15.10 -1.73
C ALA A 30 -18.04 -15.34 -1.25
N GLN A 31 -18.21 -15.81 -0.01
CA GLN A 31 -19.54 -16.02 0.58
C GLN A 31 -20.36 -14.72 0.62
N VAL A 32 -19.75 -13.59 0.89
CA VAL A 32 -20.44 -12.29 0.88
C VAL A 32 -20.78 -11.89 -0.55
N ALA A 33 -19.85 -12.06 -1.51
CA ALA A 33 -20.08 -11.74 -2.92
C ALA A 33 -21.24 -12.54 -3.50
N ASP A 34 -21.36 -13.82 -3.16
CA ASP A 34 -22.46 -14.69 -3.59
C ASP A 34 -23.80 -14.34 -2.92
N ALA A 35 -23.79 -13.72 -1.75
CA ALA A 35 -24.98 -13.47 -0.96
C ALA A 35 -25.66 -12.11 -1.24
N VAL A 36 -25.02 -11.22 -2.04
CA VAL A 36 -25.54 -9.87 -2.28
C VAL A 36 -25.52 -9.52 -3.78
N ASP A 37 -26.47 -8.66 -4.19
CA ASP A 37 -26.58 -8.19 -5.58
C ASP A 37 -25.81 -6.86 -5.82
N VAL A 38 -25.19 -6.29 -4.79
CA VAL A 38 -24.38 -5.06 -4.90
C VAL A 38 -22.90 -5.38 -5.08
N PRO A 39 -22.13 -4.47 -5.71
CA PRO A 39 -20.70 -4.67 -5.87
C PRO A 39 -19.96 -4.95 -4.56
N VAL A 40 -19.12 -6.00 -4.54
CA VAL A 40 -18.26 -6.33 -3.41
C VAL A 40 -16.80 -6.02 -3.75
N ILE A 41 -16.12 -5.30 -2.86
CA ILE A 41 -14.69 -5.00 -2.92
C ILE A 41 -13.96 -5.90 -1.94
N GLY A 42 -13.08 -6.76 -2.43
CA GLY A 42 -12.27 -7.65 -1.60
C GLY A 42 -11.08 -6.92 -0.95
N ASN A 43 -10.80 -7.22 0.33
CA ASN A 43 -9.65 -6.66 1.04
C ASN A 43 -8.94 -7.71 1.89
N GLY A 44 -7.63 -7.74 1.84
CA GLY A 44 -6.76 -8.58 2.66
C GLY A 44 -5.64 -9.24 1.85
N ASP A 45 -4.40 -9.05 2.31
CA ASP A 45 -3.16 -9.68 1.84
C ASP A 45 -2.80 -9.50 0.36
N VAL A 46 -3.35 -8.50 -0.30
CA VAL A 46 -2.92 -8.10 -1.63
C VAL A 46 -1.64 -7.28 -1.53
N THR A 47 -0.53 -7.83 -1.99
CA THR A 47 0.84 -7.29 -1.89
C THR A 47 1.54 -7.15 -3.23
N CYS A 48 1.02 -7.78 -4.28
CA CYS A 48 1.48 -7.70 -5.67
C CYS A 48 0.31 -7.71 -6.66
N ALA A 49 0.60 -7.62 -7.94
CA ALA A 49 -0.42 -7.58 -8.98
C ALA A 49 -1.13 -8.94 -9.14
N GLU A 50 -0.39 -10.01 -8.99
CA GLU A 50 -0.93 -11.38 -9.06
C GLU A 50 -1.94 -11.66 -7.95
N ASP A 51 -1.68 -11.19 -6.71
CA ASP A 51 -2.63 -11.31 -5.60
C ASP A 51 -3.96 -10.61 -5.92
N ALA A 52 -3.91 -9.49 -6.67
CA ALA A 52 -5.11 -8.75 -7.05
C ALA A 52 -5.98 -9.54 -8.04
N LEU A 53 -5.37 -10.24 -8.99
CA LEU A 53 -6.09 -11.14 -9.90
C LEU A 53 -6.65 -12.33 -9.12
N GLU A 54 -5.82 -12.96 -8.30
CA GLU A 54 -6.17 -14.18 -7.56
C GLU A 54 -7.37 -13.95 -6.62
N ILE A 55 -7.38 -12.85 -5.85
CA ILE A 55 -8.53 -12.55 -4.97
C ILE A 55 -9.81 -12.32 -5.78
N MET A 56 -9.73 -11.66 -6.94
CA MET A 56 -10.91 -11.43 -7.79
C MET A 56 -11.44 -12.75 -8.38
N GLU A 57 -10.55 -13.62 -8.87
CA GLU A 57 -10.94 -14.94 -9.41
C GLU A 57 -11.51 -15.87 -8.35
N GLN A 58 -10.92 -15.91 -7.17
CA GLN A 58 -11.37 -16.80 -6.08
C GLN A 58 -12.64 -16.34 -5.41
N THR A 59 -12.92 -15.03 -5.39
CA THR A 59 -14.01 -14.48 -4.57
C THR A 59 -15.18 -13.92 -5.37
N GLY A 60 -14.98 -13.68 -6.68
CA GLY A 60 -16.00 -13.00 -7.49
C GLY A 60 -16.21 -11.52 -7.13
N CYS A 61 -15.34 -10.92 -6.28
CA CYS A 61 -15.41 -9.49 -6.02
C CYS A 61 -15.07 -8.68 -7.28
N VAL A 62 -15.69 -7.50 -7.43
CA VAL A 62 -15.54 -6.66 -8.64
C VAL A 62 -14.36 -5.70 -8.56
N GLY A 63 -13.67 -5.66 -7.45
CA GLY A 63 -12.51 -4.82 -7.23
C GLY A 63 -11.78 -5.16 -5.94
N VAL A 64 -10.59 -4.58 -5.77
CA VAL A 64 -9.70 -4.89 -4.66
C VAL A 64 -9.31 -3.63 -3.90
N MET A 65 -9.39 -3.69 -2.58
CA MET A 65 -8.87 -2.64 -1.69
C MET A 65 -7.48 -3.05 -1.18
N ILE A 66 -6.48 -2.24 -1.52
CA ILE A 66 -5.09 -2.48 -1.13
C ILE A 66 -4.74 -1.62 0.08
N GLY A 67 -4.29 -2.26 1.16
CA GLY A 67 -3.84 -1.59 2.38
C GLY A 67 -2.31 -1.57 2.48
N ARG A 68 -1.77 -2.49 3.28
CA ARG A 68 -0.33 -2.57 3.59
C ARG A 68 0.57 -2.77 2.36
N GLY A 69 0.06 -3.40 1.30
CA GLY A 69 0.79 -3.58 0.04
C GLY A 69 1.22 -2.26 -0.62
N ALA A 70 0.49 -1.16 -0.37
CA ALA A 70 0.83 0.16 -0.89
C ALA A 70 1.88 0.92 -0.05
N LEU A 71 2.28 0.41 1.12
CA LEU A 71 3.23 1.08 2.00
C LEU A 71 4.66 1.03 1.42
N GLY A 72 5.15 2.17 0.95
CA GLY A 72 6.41 2.30 0.23
C GLY A 72 6.35 1.81 -1.23
N ASN A 73 5.19 1.37 -1.68
CA ASN A 73 4.94 0.92 -3.05
C ASN A 73 3.62 1.49 -3.61
N PRO A 74 3.50 2.79 -3.88
CA PRO A 74 2.29 3.35 -4.49
C PRO A 74 2.09 2.90 -5.95
N TRP A 75 3.10 2.31 -6.58
CA TRP A 75 3.01 1.77 -7.94
C TRP A 75 2.14 0.53 -8.04
N ILE A 76 1.89 -0.17 -6.92
CA ILE A 76 1.05 -1.37 -6.87
C ILE A 76 -0.32 -1.18 -7.54
N PHE A 77 -0.91 0.02 -7.46
CA PHE A 77 -2.19 0.30 -8.11
C PHE A 77 -2.07 0.27 -9.64
N ARG A 78 -1.02 0.88 -10.20
CA ARG A 78 -0.73 0.84 -11.63
C ARG A 78 -0.37 -0.58 -12.08
N GLU A 79 0.41 -1.28 -11.28
CA GLU A 79 0.84 -2.66 -11.54
C GLU A 79 -0.35 -3.61 -11.58
N CYS A 80 -1.27 -3.52 -10.60
CA CYS A 80 -2.49 -4.32 -10.58
C CYS A 80 -3.38 -4.04 -11.80
N LEU A 81 -3.62 -2.75 -12.12
CA LEU A 81 -4.45 -2.39 -13.28
C LEU A 81 -3.85 -2.91 -14.59
N HIS A 82 -2.54 -2.76 -14.78
CA HIS A 82 -1.86 -3.25 -15.97
C HIS A 82 -1.94 -4.78 -16.09
N TYR A 83 -1.67 -5.48 -14.98
CA TYR A 83 -1.70 -6.94 -14.95
C TYR A 83 -3.11 -7.51 -15.19
N LEU A 84 -4.14 -6.89 -14.62
CA LEU A 84 -5.54 -7.28 -14.85
C LEU A 84 -5.97 -7.07 -16.30
N ASP A 85 -5.40 -6.08 -17.00
CA ASP A 85 -5.73 -5.77 -18.40
C ASP A 85 -4.94 -6.64 -19.39
N THR A 86 -3.66 -6.90 -19.12
CA THR A 86 -2.73 -7.49 -20.08
C THR A 86 -2.21 -8.88 -19.72
N GLY A 87 -2.24 -9.26 -18.45
CA GLY A 87 -1.56 -10.44 -17.90
C GLY A 87 -0.03 -10.29 -17.81
N GLU A 88 0.51 -9.09 -18.04
CA GLU A 88 1.95 -8.83 -18.00
C GLU A 88 2.33 -7.98 -16.79
N LEU A 89 3.47 -8.30 -16.17
CA LEU A 89 4.01 -7.52 -15.07
C LEU A 89 4.77 -6.30 -15.58
N LEU A 90 4.59 -5.17 -14.91
CA LEU A 90 5.43 -3.99 -15.12
C LEU A 90 6.81 -4.18 -14.46
N PRO A 91 7.86 -3.54 -15.00
CA PRO A 91 9.16 -3.52 -14.34
C PRO A 91 9.06 -2.79 -13.00
N GLU A 92 9.86 -3.23 -12.02
CA GLU A 92 9.97 -2.53 -10.73
C GLU A 92 10.44 -1.08 -10.92
N PRO A 93 9.97 -0.14 -10.07
CA PRO A 93 10.41 1.24 -10.11
C PRO A 93 11.91 1.34 -9.78
N GLU A 94 12.62 2.14 -10.56
CA GLU A 94 14.02 2.45 -10.37
C GLU A 94 14.28 3.18 -9.05
N LEU A 95 15.51 3.11 -8.52
CA LEU A 95 15.88 3.80 -7.28
C LEU A 95 15.55 5.30 -7.32
N TYR A 96 15.83 5.96 -8.45
CA TYR A 96 15.49 7.37 -8.65
C TYR A 96 13.98 7.63 -8.53
N GLU A 97 13.14 6.79 -9.11
CA GLU A 97 11.69 6.91 -9.02
C GLU A 97 11.20 6.72 -7.57
N ARG A 98 11.75 5.72 -6.87
CA ARG A 98 11.41 5.46 -5.46
C ARG A 98 11.74 6.65 -4.57
N VAL A 99 12.93 7.23 -4.71
CA VAL A 99 13.35 8.40 -3.91
C VAL A 99 12.57 9.64 -4.30
N SER A 100 12.33 9.89 -5.58
CA SER A 100 11.54 11.03 -6.05
C SER A 100 10.11 10.97 -5.51
N MET A 101 9.47 9.80 -5.53
CA MET A 101 8.14 9.60 -4.96
C MET A 101 8.13 9.77 -3.43
N ALA A 102 9.16 9.27 -2.75
CA ALA A 102 9.30 9.42 -1.30
C ALA A 102 9.43 10.89 -0.90
N LEU A 103 10.20 11.68 -1.65
CA LEU A 103 10.36 13.12 -1.42
C LEU A 103 9.06 13.88 -1.71
N ARG A 104 8.37 13.55 -2.79
CA ARG A 104 7.04 14.12 -3.07
C ARG A 104 6.06 13.82 -1.94
N HIS A 105 6.00 12.59 -1.46
CA HIS A 105 5.15 12.20 -0.32
C HIS A 105 5.51 12.98 0.96
N LEU A 106 6.81 13.25 1.18
CA LEU A 106 7.27 14.10 2.29
C LEU A 106 6.74 15.53 2.14
N ASP A 107 6.83 16.11 0.94
CA ASP A 107 6.36 17.47 0.66
C ASP A 107 4.85 17.60 0.84
N ASP A 108 4.08 16.67 0.26
CA ASP A 108 2.62 16.61 0.40
C ASP A 108 2.22 16.46 1.89
N ALA A 109 2.96 15.64 2.66
CA ALA A 109 2.71 15.47 4.09
C ALA A 109 3.00 16.75 4.89
N VAL A 110 4.05 17.48 4.54
CA VAL A 110 4.39 18.77 5.17
C VAL A 110 3.33 19.83 4.87
N GLU A 111 2.90 19.91 3.62
CA GLU A 111 1.85 20.84 3.21
C GLU A 111 0.53 20.58 3.93
N PHE A 112 0.14 19.31 4.03
CA PHE A 112 -1.16 18.93 4.60
C PHE A 112 -1.20 18.93 6.12
N LYS A 113 -0.10 18.51 6.81
CA LYS A 113 -0.08 18.28 8.28
C LYS A 113 0.85 19.22 9.05
N GLY A 114 1.68 20.00 8.35
CA GLY A 114 2.76 20.80 8.93
C GLY A 114 3.99 19.96 9.28
N GLU A 115 5.16 20.61 9.30
CA GLU A 115 6.47 19.95 9.45
C GLU A 115 6.56 19.01 10.66
N ARG A 116 6.15 19.48 11.84
CA ARG A 116 6.28 18.72 13.10
C ARG A 116 5.59 17.34 13.06
N VAL A 117 4.41 17.28 12.43
CA VAL A 117 3.64 16.02 12.30
C VAL A 117 4.21 15.19 11.16
N ALA A 118 4.45 15.83 10.01
CA ALA A 118 4.97 15.18 8.83
C ALA A 118 6.29 14.45 9.10
N VAL A 119 7.27 15.08 9.76
CA VAL A 119 8.56 14.45 10.10
C VAL A 119 8.37 13.14 10.87
N ARG A 120 7.52 13.15 11.89
CA ARG A 120 7.27 11.96 12.72
C ARG A 120 6.64 10.82 11.95
N GLU A 121 5.64 11.12 11.12
CA GLU A 121 4.92 10.12 10.34
C GLU A 121 5.78 9.62 9.17
N MET A 122 6.48 10.53 8.49
CA MET A 122 7.25 10.20 7.30
C MET A 122 8.50 9.36 7.58
N ARG A 123 9.06 9.35 8.79
CA ARG A 123 10.16 8.43 9.14
C ARG A 123 9.87 7.00 8.73
N LYS A 124 8.71 6.46 9.10
CA LYS A 124 8.32 5.09 8.73
C LYS A 124 8.05 4.94 7.23
N HIS A 125 7.41 5.94 6.60
CA HIS A 125 7.10 5.89 5.17
C HIS A 125 8.36 5.94 4.31
N LEU A 126 9.31 6.83 4.60
CA LEU A 126 10.59 6.90 3.90
C LEU A 126 11.38 5.58 4.03
N ALA A 127 11.40 4.98 5.23
CA ALA A 127 12.02 3.68 5.45
C ALA A 127 11.37 2.55 4.62
N TRP A 128 10.07 2.62 4.34
CA TRP A 128 9.40 1.65 3.48
C TRP A 128 9.76 1.81 2.01
N TYR A 129 9.95 3.03 1.48
CA TYR A 129 10.37 3.26 0.09
C TYR A 129 11.73 2.64 -0.27
N ILE A 130 12.63 2.55 0.71
CA ILE A 130 13.96 1.96 0.53
C ILE A 130 14.08 0.52 1.05
N ARG A 131 12.96 -0.09 1.46
CA ARG A 131 12.94 -1.44 2.03
C ARG A 131 13.49 -2.46 1.02
N GLY A 132 14.38 -3.33 1.49
CA GLY A 132 15.00 -4.37 0.66
C GLY A 132 16.16 -3.90 -0.20
N LEU A 133 16.42 -2.60 -0.30
CA LEU A 133 17.51 -2.05 -1.10
C LEU A 133 18.86 -2.09 -0.34
N ARG A 134 19.97 -2.07 -1.08
CA ARG A 134 21.32 -2.05 -0.53
C ARG A 134 21.54 -0.78 0.31
N GLY A 135 22.07 -0.94 1.52
CA GLY A 135 22.34 0.20 2.42
C GLY A 135 21.13 0.68 3.24
N ALA A 136 19.92 0.18 2.96
CA ALA A 136 18.66 0.60 3.59
C ALA A 136 18.68 0.58 5.13
N ALA A 137 19.40 -0.36 5.75
CA ALA A 137 19.48 -0.45 7.21
C ALA A 137 20.12 0.80 7.84
N ARG A 138 21.29 1.21 7.32
CA ARG A 138 22.00 2.41 7.80
C ARG A 138 21.18 3.68 7.55
N THR A 139 20.59 3.80 6.36
CA THR A 139 19.76 4.96 6.00
C THR A 139 18.51 5.06 6.88
N ARG A 140 17.87 3.94 7.20
CA ARG A 140 16.73 3.88 8.11
C ARG A 140 17.08 4.38 9.52
N ASP A 141 18.28 4.06 10.02
CA ASP A 141 18.72 4.53 11.34
C ASP A 141 18.86 6.06 11.34
N ALA A 142 19.41 6.66 10.30
CA ALA A 142 19.49 8.11 10.12
C ALA A 142 18.09 8.75 9.98
N ILE A 143 17.19 8.16 9.20
CA ILE A 143 15.79 8.61 9.05
C ILE A 143 15.09 8.63 10.41
N ASN A 144 15.24 7.59 11.23
CA ASN A 144 14.54 7.46 12.50
C ASN A 144 14.96 8.51 13.55
N THR A 145 16.16 9.05 13.44
CA THR A 145 16.70 10.08 14.36
C THR A 145 16.46 11.50 13.89
N SER A 146 16.05 11.70 12.62
CA SER A 146 15.84 13.05 12.05
C SER A 146 14.67 13.76 12.73
N GLU A 147 14.84 15.06 12.97
CA GLU A 147 13.83 15.91 13.61
C GLU A 147 13.29 17.00 12.68
N ARG A 148 13.91 17.20 11.52
CA ARG A 148 13.60 18.24 10.54
C ARG A 148 13.38 17.65 9.15
N VAL A 149 12.55 18.33 8.36
CA VAL A 149 12.27 17.94 6.97
C VAL A 149 13.54 17.93 6.13
N GLU A 150 14.39 18.95 6.30
CA GLU A 150 15.64 19.09 5.52
C GLU A 150 16.62 17.92 5.78
N GLU A 151 16.65 17.39 7.00
CA GLU A 151 17.46 16.22 7.34
C GLU A 151 16.94 14.98 6.61
N LEU A 152 15.63 14.74 6.64
CA LEU A 152 15.00 13.63 5.92
C LEU A 152 15.25 13.73 4.42
N ARG A 153 15.11 14.93 3.86
CA ARG A 153 15.37 15.20 2.44
C ARG A 153 16.84 14.92 2.08
N GLY A 154 17.78 15.46 2.87
CA GLY A 154 19.21 15.24 2.66
C GLY A 154 19.59 13.76 2.67
N ILE A 155 19.09 12.99 3.63
CA ILE A 155 19.33 11.54 3.75
C ILE A 155 18.81 10.79 2.50
N MET A 156 17.61 11.13 2.02
CA MET A 156 17.03 10.48 0.84
C MET A 156 17.81 10.82 -0.45
N LEU A 157 18.29 12.07 -0.59
CA LEU A 157 19.12 12.48 -1.73
C LEU A 157 20.52 11.85 -1.68
N GLU A 158 21.13 11.73 -0.50
CA GLU A 158 22.40 11.03 -0.33
C GLU A 158 22.28 9.54 -0.66
N TYR A 159 21.12 8.94 -0.43
CA TYR A 159 20.86 7.54 -0.77
C TYR A 159 20.86 7.25 -2.29
N LEU A 160 20.68 8.29 -3.12
CA LEU A 160 20.78 8.19 -4.58
C LEU A 160 22.23 8.19 -5.09
N SER A 161 23.19 8.69 -4.31
CA SER A 161 24.59 8.86 -4.71
C SER A 161 25.43 7.63 -4.41
#